data_a6ec6cb2ec4ce94a32371317740ef655
#
_entry.id   a6ec6cb2ec4ce94a32371317740ef655
#
_cell.length_a   1.000
_cell.length_b   1.000
_cell.length_c   1.000
_cell.angle_alpha   90.00
_cell.angle_beta   90.00
_cell.angle_gamma   90.00
#
_symmetry.space_group_name_H-M   'P 1'
#
loop_
_entity.id
_entity.type
_entity.pdbx_description
1 polymer ?
#
loop_
_entity_poly.entity_id
_entity_poly.type
_entity_poly.pdbx_seq_one_letter_code
_entity_poly.pdbx_strand_id
1 'polypeptide(L)'
;YFARRAFGPGNAIARSIAHVSSNLDAPVSIDDLAARAHMSRAAFHRKFKQATTMSPIQFVKSMRLNTAAMKIAGGFTVNEAAMDVGYLSTSQFSREFKRMYGQSPRQWGAAHHLPSGVA
;
A
#
# COMPACT_ATOMS: atom_id res chain seq x y z
N TYR A 1 -2.66 -8.12 -27.47
CA TYR A 1 -1.52 -7.76 -26.64
C TYR A 1 -1.85 -7.90 -25.15
N PHE A 2 -2.95 -7.33 -24.71
CA PHE A 2 -3.37 -7.47 -23.32
C PHE A 2 -3.73 -8.91 -22.97
N ALA A 3 -4.37 -9.63 -23.87
CA ALA A 3 -4.74 -11.03 -23.63
C ALA A 3 -3.50 -11.87 -23.37
N ARG A 4 -2.42 -11.61 -24.07
CA ARG A 4 -1.16 -12.32 -23.86
C ARG A 4 -0.58 -12.01 -22.49
N ARG A 5 -0.62 -10.78 -22.04
CA ARG A 5 -0.14 -10.39 -20.72
C ARG A 5 -1.00 -10.96 -19.61
N ALA A 6 -2.29 -11.12 -19.88
CA ALA A 6 -3.22 -11.62 -18.88
C ALA A 6 -2.89 -13.05 -18.41
N PHE A 7 -2.11 -13.80 -19.17
CA PHE A 7 -1.74 -15.15 -18.82
C PHE A 7 -0.26 -15.32 -18.43
N GLY A 8 0.51 -14.22 -18.40
CA GLY A 8 1.91 -14.26 -18.04
C GLY A 8 2.16 -14.01 -16.55
N PRO A 9 3.42 -14.16 -16.11
CA PRO A 9 3.79 -13.88 -14.72
C PRO A 9 3.44 -12.47 -14.25
N GLY A 10 3.50 -11.49 -15.16
CA GLY A 10 3.11 -10.12 -14.84
C GLY A 10 1.66 -10.00 -14.44
N ASN A 11 0.79 -10.84 -15.00
CA ASN A 11 -0.61 -10.85 -14.62
C ASN A 11 -0.81 -11.39 -13.19
N ALA A 12 -0.04 -12.39 -12.77
CA ALA A 12 -0.10 -12.90 -11.40
C ALA A 12 0.33 -11.83 -10.40
N ILE A 13 1.36 -11.05 -10.72
CA ILE A 13 1.78 -9.93 -9.87
C ILE A 13 0.70 -8.86 -9.83
N ALA A 14 0.12 -8.51 -10.96
CA ALA A 14 -0.96 -7.52 -11.02
C ALA A 14 -2.17 -7.95 -10.18
N ARG A 15 -2.53 -9.23 -10.21
CA ARG A 15 -3.61 -9.76 -9.37
C ARG A 15 -3.28 -9.67 -7.88
N SER A 16 -2.03 -9.93 -7.52
CA SER A 16 -1.58 -9.79 -6.14
C SER A 16 -1.71 -8.34 -5.66
N ILE A 17 -1.31 -7.40 -6.50
CA ILE A 17 -1.44 -5.96 -6.21
C ILE A 17 -2.91 -5.59 -6.02
N ALA A 18 -3.78 -6.03 -6.92
CA ALA A 18 -5.22 -5.76 -6.83
C ALA A 18 -5.82 -6.34 -5.55
N HIS A 19 -5.41 -7.55 -5.17
CA HIS A 19 -5.88 -8.19 -3.94
C HIS A 19 -5.48 -7.36 -2.71
N VAL A 20 -4.22 -6.94 -2.63
CA VAL A 20 -3.74 -6.12 -1.52
C VAL A 20 -4.47 -4.77 -1.49
N SER A 21 -4.63 -4.15 -2.66
CA SER A 21 -5.31 -2.85 -2.77
C SER A 21 -6.74 -2.90 -2.25
N SER A 22 -7.43 -4.01 -2.47
CA SER A 22 -8.81 -4.19 -2.01
C SER A 22 -8.92 -4.59 -0.55
N ASN A 23 -7.81 -4.93 0.11
CA ASN A 23 -7.80 -5.46 1.47
C ASN A 23 -6.68 -4.83 2.31
N LEU A 24 -6.49 -3.51 2.16
CA LEU A 24 -5.39 -2.82 2.84
C LEU A 24 -5.44 -2.92 4.36
N ASP A 25 -6.63 -2.97 4.92
CA ASP A 25 -6.82 -3.06 6.37
C ASP A 25 -6.59 -4.46 6.94
N ALA A 26 -6.50 -5.47 6.07
CA ALA A 26 -6.27 -6.85 6.51
C ALA A 26 -4.78 -7.14 6.63
N PRO A 27 -4.39 -8.07 7.52
CA PRO A 27 -3.01 -8.52 7.58
C PRO A 27 -2.58 -9.11 6.23
N VAL A 28 -1.36 -8.83 5.82
CA VAL A 28 -0.81 -9.33 4.56
C VAL A 28 0.22 -10.40 4.86
N SER A 29 0.01 -11.59 4.31
CA SER A 29 0.99 -12.67 4.33
C SER A 29 1.64 -12.79 2.96
N ILE A 30 2.95 -12.62 2.91
CA ILE A 30 3.71 -12.76 1.65
C ILE A 30 3.64 -14.19 1.16
N ASP A 31 3.68 -15.17 2.07
CA ASP A 31 3.55 -16.58 1.70
C ASP A 31 2.18 -16.87 1.06
N ASP A 32 1.13 -16.27 1.58
CA ASP A 32 -0.22 -16.42 1.01
C ASP A 32 -0.29 -15.80 -0.39
N LEU A 33 0.29 -14.62 -0.57
CA LEU A 33 0.32 -13.97 -1.88
C LEU A 33 1.09 -14.81 -2.89
N ALA A 34 2.23 -15.37 -2.48
CA ALA A 34 3.03 -16.24 -3.35
C ALA A 34 2.23 -17.50 -3.74
N ALA A 35 1.54 -18.11 -2.77
CA ALA A 35 0.73 -19.29 -3.03
C ALA A 35 -0.40 -18.99 -4.01
N ARG A 36 -1.06 -17.85 -3.86
CA ARG A 36 -2.12 -17.42 -4.79
C ARG A 36 -1.59 -17.19 -6.20
N ALA A 37 -0.33 -16.79 -6.32
CA ALA A 37 0.33 -16.58 -7.60
C ALA A 37 0.94 -17.87 -8.16
N HIS A 38 0.80 -19.00 -7.47
CA HIS A 38 1.39 -20.29 -7.83
C HIS A 38 2.91 -20.21 -7.94
N MET A 39 3.53 -19.49 -7.01
CA MET A 39 4.97 -19.28 -6.99
C MET A 39 5.54 -19.60 -5.62
N SER A 40 6.81 -20.01 -5.58
CA SER A 40 7.55 -20.05 -4.32
C SER A 40 7.73 -18.63 -3.80
N ARG A 41 8.00 -18.49 -2.51
CA ARG A 41 8.25 -17.17 -1.91
C ARG A 41 9.40 -16.45 -2.62
N ALA A 42 10.49 -17.17 -2.92
CA ALA A 42 11.64 -16.57 -3.60
C ALA A 42 11.31 -16.11 -5.01
N ALA A 43 10.58 -16.93 -5.78
CA ALA A 43 10.17 -16.56 -7.13
C ALA A 43 9.21 -15.37 -7.11
N PHE A 44 8.26 -15.35 -6.18
CA PHE A 44 7.32 -14.26 -6.03
C PHE A 44 8.05 -12.96 -5.72
N HIS A 45 8.97 -12.99 -4.75
CA HIS A 45 9.74 -11.81 -4.38
C HIS A 45 10.53 -11.25 -5.57
N ARG A 46 11.23 -12.14 -6.31
CA ARG A 46 12.03 -11.72 -7.46
C ARG A 46 11.18 -11.09 -8.55
N LYS A 47 10.09 -11.77 -8.92
CA LYS A 47 9.21 -11.28 -9.99
C LYS A 47 8.47 -10.01 -9.59
N PHE A 48 8.06 -9.92 -8.32
CA PHE A 48 7.42 -8.72 -7.80
C PHE A 48 8.36 -7.52 -7.89
N LYS A 49 9.61 -7.72 -7.47
CA LYS A 49 10.62 -6.65 -7.51
C LYS A 49 10.95 -6.25 -8.93
N GLN A 50 10.99 -7.19 -9.86
CA GLN A 50 11.19 -6.89 -11.28
C GLN A 50 10.05 -6.04 -11.84
N ALA A 51 8.82 -6.30 -11.43
CA ALA A 51 7.65 -5.59 -11.93
C ALA A 51 7.46 -4.21 -11.30
N THR A 52 7.79 -4.07 -10.01
CA THR A 52 7.45 -2.85 -9.24
C THR A 52 8.66 -2.08 -8.77
N THR A 53 9.85 -2.62 -8.89
CA THR A 53 11.11 -2.10 -8.31
C THR A 53 11.16 -2.14 -6.79
N MET A 54 10.13 -2.65 -6.15
CA MET A 54 10.02 -2.74 -4.69
C MET A 54 9.80 -4.19 -4.25
N SER A 55 10.25 -4.53 -3.04
CA SER A 55 9.87 -5.80 -2.44
C SER A 55 8.36 -5.80 -2.16
N PRO A 56 7.72 -6.98 -2.06
CA PRO A 56 6.29 -7.02 -1.75
C PRO A 56 5.90 -6.28 -0.47
N ILE A 57 6.68 -6.43 0.60
CA ILE A 57 6.36 -5.76 1.88
C ILE A 57 6.50 -4.25 1.78
N GLN A 58 7.52 -3.76 1.07
CA GLN A 58 7.70 -2.32 0.87
C GLN A 58 6.56 -1.74 0.04
N PHE A 59 6.13 -2.49 -0.98
CA PHE A 59 5.03 -2.07 -1.83
C PHE A 59 3.72 -1.95 -1.02
N VAL A 60 3.43 -2.95 -0.18
CA VAL A 60 2.24 -2.91 0.68
C VAL A 60 2.28 -1.70 1.62
N LYS A 61 3.43 -1.45 2.24
CA LYS A 61 3.59 -0.28 3.11
C LYS A 61 3.37 1.03 2.35
N SER A 62 3.93 1.14 1.14
CA SER A 62 3.73 2.32 0.30
C SER A 62 2.25 2.55 -0.03
N MET A 63 1.53 1.49 -0.38
CA MET A 63 0.10 1.59 -0.66
C MET A 63 -0.68 2.06 0.55
N ARG A 64 -0.39 1.50 1.72
CA ARG A 64 -1.05 1.90 2.98
C ARG A 64 -0.79 3.37 3.30
N LEU A 65 0.47 3.78 3.21
CA LEU A 65 0.84 5.16 3.52
C LEU A 65 0.27 6.15 2.53
N ASN A 66 0.29 5.83 1.23
CA ASN A 66 -0.29 6.70 0.21
C ASN A 66 -1.80 6.85 0.38
N THR A 67 -2.49 5.75 0.66
CA THR A 67 -3.93 5.78 0.89
C THR A 67 -4.26 6.59 2.15
N ALA A 68 -3.50 6.41 3.22
CA ALA A 68 -3.68 7.19 4.43
C ALA A 68 -3.44 8.69 4.19
N ALA A 69 -2.42 9.02 3.41
CA ALA A 69 -2.13 10.40 3.05
C ALA A 69 -3.33 11.06 2.36
N MET A 70 -3.95 10.37 1.42
CA MET A 70 -5.13 10.88 0.73
C MET A 70 -6.32 11.05 1.69
N LYS A 71 -6.49 10.12 2.63
CA LYS A 71 -7.55 10.22 3.63
C LYS A 71 -7.34 11.42 4.55
N ILE A 72 -6.12 11.66 4.99
CA ILE A 72 -5.78 12.81 5.83
C ILE A 72 -6.02 14.10 5.06
N ALA A 73 -5.63 14.18 3.80
CA ALA A 73 -5.90 15.34 2.95
C ALA A 73 -7.41 15.58 2.81
N GLY A 74 -8.20 14.52 2.82
CA GLY A 74 -9.66 14.58 2.73
C GLY A 74 -10.38 14.86 4.04
N GLY A 75 -9.64 15.05 5.15
CA GLY A 75 -10.24 15.41 6.42
C GLY A 75 -10.25 14.34 7.50
N PHE A 76 -9.75 13.15 7.21
CA PHE A 76 -9.61 12.11 8.23
C PHE A 76 -8.55 12.54 9.26
N THR A 77 -8.77 12.17 10.52
CA THR A 77 -7.72 12.36 11.52
C THR A 77 -6.57 11.38 11.23
N VAL A 78 -5.40 11.68 11.77
CA VAL A 78 -4.23 10.78 11.64
C VAL A 78 -4.57 9.39 12.15
N ASN A 79 -5.22 9.31 13.31
CA ASN A 79 -5.58 8.03 13.92
C ASN A 79 -6.58 7.25 13.06
N GLU A 80 -7.61 7.92 12.56
CA GLU A 80 -8.60 7.29 11.67
C GLU A 80 -7.94 6.74 10.40
N ALA A 81 -7.08 7.54 9.77
CA ALA A 81 -6.41 7.13 8.55
C ALA A 81 -5.48 5.93 8.79
N ALA A 82 -4.73 5.95 9.90
CA ALA A 82 -3.82 4.86 10.25
C ALA A 82 -4.60 3.55 10.43
N MET A 83 -5.69 3.58 11.16
CA MET A 83 -6.50 2.38 11.41
C MET A 83 -7.16 1.87 10.13
N ASP A 84 -7.67 2.78 9.31
CA ASP A 84 -8.34 2.41 8.06
C ASP A 84 -7.44 1.65 7.10
N VAL A 85 -6.14 1.93 7.13
CA VAL A 85 -5.20 1.24 6.25
C VAL A 85 -4.46 0.09 6.93
N GLY A 86 -4.90 -0.31 8.12
CA GLY A 86 -4.43 -1.53 8.76
C GLY A 86 -3.30 -1.38 9.75
N TYR A 87 -2.94 -0.16 10.15
CA TYR A 87 -1.96 0.04 11.22
C TYR A 87 -2.63 -0.13 12.58
N LEU A 88 -2.02 -0.95 13.43
CA LEU A 88 -2.49 -1.17 14.79
C LEU A 88 -1.90 -0.18 15.78
N SER A 89 -0.82 0.50 15.38
CA SER A 89 -0.11 1.47 16.21
C SER A 89 0.05 2.78 15.47
N THR A 90 -0.50 3.86 16.00
CA THR A 90 -0.34 5.20 15.44
C THR A 90 1.11 5.64 15.48
N SER A 91 1.86 5.22 16.50
CA SER A 91 3.29 5.54 16.61
C SER A 91 4.08 4.92 15.47
N GLN A 92 3.84 3.66 15.16
CA GLN A 92 4.49 2.99 14.03
C GLN A 92 4.11 3.64 12.72
N PHE A 93 2.82 3.94 12.54
CA PHE A 93 2.33 4.64 11.35
C PHE A 93 3.06 5.96 11.15
N SER A 94 3.14 6.78 12.20
CA SER A 94 3.78 8.09 12.12
C SER A 94 5.26 8.00 11.76
N ARG A 95 5.96 7.02 12.32
CA ARG A 95 7.39 6.82 11.99
C ARG A 95 7.57 6.43 10.54
N GLU A 96 6.77 5.49 10.04
CA GLU A 96 6.88 5.03 8.65
C GLU A 96 6.43 6.11 7.68
N PHE A 97 5.38 6.86 8.04
CA PHE A 97 4.91 7.99 7.24
C PHE A 97 6.00 9.05 7.10
N LYS A 98 6.61 9.44 8.22
CA LYS A 98 7.68 10.44 8.21
C LYS A 98 8.88 9.98 7.39
N ARG A 99 9.22 8.70 7.46
CA ARG A 99 10.32 8.15 6.65
C ARG A 99 10.03 8.28 5.16
N MET A 100 8.78 8.04 4.76
CA MET A 100 8.40 8.09 3.35
C MET A 100 8.22 9.52 2.84
N TYR A 101 7.55 10.37 3.62
CA TYR A 101 7.17 11.71 3.17
C TYR A 101 8.08 12.83 3.69
N GLY A 102 8.98 12.53 4.58
CA GLY A 102 9.89 13.54 5.15
C GLY A 102 9.28 14.43 6.21
N GLN A 103 8.01 14.26 6.52
CA GLN A 103 7.32 15.05 7.54
C GLN A 103 6.26 14.18 8.23
N SER A 104 5.85 14.59 9.43
CA SER A 104 4.86 13.84 10.18
C SER A 104 3.50 13.85 9.46
N PRO A 105 2.61 12.88 9.76
CA PRO A 105 1.27 12.91 9.17
C PRO A 105 0.52 14.19 9.46
N ARG A 106 0.68 14.75 10.67
CA ARG A 106 0.02 16.00 11.04
C ARG A 106 0.54 17.17 10.23
N GLN A 107 1.86 17.28 10.08
CA GLN A 107 2.49 18.32 9.27
C GLN A 107 2.08 18.22 7.82
N TRP A 108 2.08 17.02 7.29
CA TRP A 108 1.67 16.76 5.91
C TRP A 108 0.21 17.13 5.70
N GLY A 109 -0.65 16.75 6.65
CA GLY A 109 -2.08 17.06 6.59
C GLY A 109 -2.35 18.55 6.59
N ALA A 110 -1.63 19.31 7.41
CA ALA A 110 -1.79 20.78 7.47
C ALA A 110 -1.40 21.41 6.13
N ALA A 111 -0.37 20.89 5.46
CA ALA A 111 0.11 21.42 4.19
C ALA A 111 -0.76 21.01 2.99
N HIS A 112 -1.44 19.88 3.07
CA HIS A 112 -2.16 19.29 1.94
C HIS A 112 -3.66 19.17 2.16
N HIS A 113 -4.18 19.75 3.26
CA HIS A 113 -5.60 19.64 3.57
C HIS A 113 -6.45 20.22 2.45
N LEU A 114 -7.41 19.42 1.96
CA LEU A 114 -8.36 19.87 0.96
C LEU A 114 -9.46 20.70 1.66
N PRO A 115 -9.81 21.89 1.13
CA PRO A 115 -10.84 22.71 1.75
C PRO A 115 -12.18 21.99 1.83
N SER A 116 -12.77 21.95 3.03
CA SER A 116 -14.11 21.40 3.18
C SER A 116 -15.11 22.28 2.45
N GLY A 117 -16.10 21.66 1.85
CA GLY A 117 -17.16 22.40 1.21
C GLY A 117 -16.83 22.93 -0.18
N VAL A 118 -15.66 22.65 -0.68
CA VAL A 118 -15.33 22.93 -2.06
C VAL A 118 -15.72 21.71 -2.90
N ALA A 119 -16.88 21.40 -2.95
CA ALA A 119 -17.34 20.23 -3.69
C ALA A 119 -17.97 20.67 -5.00
#